data_b191d4c3d127586a5c712d4442be6a80
#
_entry.id   b191d4c3d127586a5c712d4442be6a80
#
_cell.length_a   1.000
_cell.length_b   1.000
_cell.length_c   1.000
_cell.angle_alpha   90.00
_cell.angle_beta   90.00
_cell.angle_gamma   90.00
#
_symmetry.space_group_name_H-M   'P 1'
#
loop_
_entity.id
_entity.type
_entity.pdbx_description
1 polymer ?
#
loop_
_entity_poly.entity_id
_entity_poly.type
_entity_poly.pdbx_seq_one_letter_code
_entity_poly.pdbx_strand_id
1 'polypeptide(L)'
;MPKVKPCRIRALERARVFVGVKEQPPNSNRGPYDPVRKGGIDDWCRRANGLVGYPWCSAFACAMFDDVGCPIIEPRRASVGFLEAWGRKVGAIVPKPWKGDLVCYRFDSDDWPDHIGIVERRLTVPWTRLGTIVTIEGNTSYGSDANGGK
;
A
#
# COMPACT_ATOMS: atom_id res chain seq x y z
N MET A 1 16.45 19.08 -19.49
CA MET A 1 15.83 17.74 -19.39
C MET A 1 14.77 17.76 -18.29
N PRO A 2 13.58 17.22 -18.50
CA PRO A 2 12.58 17.14 -17.43
C PRO A 2 13.12 16.27 -16.29
N LYS A 3 13.01 16.78 -15.05
CA LYS A 3 13.44 16.01 -13.86
C LYS A 3 12.53 14.78 -13.70
N VAL A 4 13.11 13.60 -13.67
CA VAL A 4 12.37 12.34 -13.40
C VAL A 4 11.81 12.41 -11.99
N LYS A 5 10.49 12.20 -11.84
CA LYS A 5 9.85 12.15 -10.51
C LYS A 5 10.39 10.99 -9.68
N PRO A 6 10.58 11.17 -8.35
CA PRO A 6 10.97 10.08 -7.46
C PRO A 6 10.04 8.87 -7.55
N CYS A 7 10.55 7.67 -7.33
CA CYS A 7 9.80 6.41 -7.37
C CYS A 7 8.51 6.45 -6.55
N ARG A 8 8.57 6.94 -5.32
CA ARG A 8 7.40 7.06 -4.42
C ARG A 8 6.28 7.93 -5.01
N ILE A 9 6.62 9.01 -5.72
CA ILE A 9 5.63 9.88 -6.35
C ILE A 9 4.99 9.19 -7.55
N ARG A 10 5.77 8.49 -8.36
CA ARG A 10 5.26 7.71 -9.49
C ARG A 10 4.36 6.57 -9.02
N ALA A 11 4.76 5.85 -7.97
CA ALA A 11 3.96 4.79 -7.35
C ALA A 11 2.63 5.32 -6.80
N LEU A 12 2.63 6.49 -6.15
CA LEU A 12 1.41 7.15 -5.71
C LEU A 12 0.50 7.54 -6.89
N GLU A 13 1.05 8.09 -7.96
CA GLU A 13 0.29 8.42 -9.16
C GLU A 13 -0.34 7.17 -9.78
N ARG A 14 0.39 6.07 -9.75
CA ARG A 14 -0.11 4.76 -10.19
C ARG A 14 -1.23 4.24 -9.28
N ALA A 15 -1.10 4.34 -7.96
CA ALA A 15 -2.10 3.92 -7.00
C ALA A 15 -3.45 4.64 -7.19
N ARG A 16 -3.42 5.92 -7.55
CA ARG A 16 -4.63 6.71 -7.83
C ARG A 16 -5.50 6.15 -8.94
N VAL A 17 -4.90 5.46 -9.91
CA VAL A 17 -5.62 4.80 -11.02
C VAL A 17 -6.55 3.71 -10.50
N PHE A 18 -6.25 3.12 -9.36
CA PHE A 18 -6.99 2.00 -8.77
C PHE A 18 -7.96 2.39 -7.66
N VAL A 19 -8.06 3.67 -7.31
CA VAL A 19 -9.05 4.12 -6.34
C VAL A 19 -10.45 3.71 -6.81
N GLY A 20 -11.21 3.06 -5.92
CA GLY A 20 -12.54 2.51 -6.21
C GLY A 20 -12.56 1.07 -6.76
N VAL A 21 -11.41 0.40 -6.91
CA VAL A 21 -11.38 -1.04 -7.17
C VAL A 21 -11.95 -1.78 -5.97
N LYS A 22 -12.83 -2.75 -6.25
CA LYS A 22 -13.51 -3.56 -5.23
C LYS A 22 -13.26 -5.04 -5.45
N GLU A 23 -13.33 -5.78 -4.36
CA GLU A 23 -13.29 -7.23 -4.41
C GLU A 23 -14.49 -7.83 -5.16
N GLN A 24 -14.22 -8.93 -5.84
CA GLN A 24 -15.22 -9.69 -6.61
C GLN A 24 -14.97 -11.20 -6.39
N PRO A 25 -15.90 -11.88 -5.69
CA PRO A 25 -17.07 -11.32 -4.99
C PRO A 25 -16.68 -10.46 -3.77
N PRO A 26 -17.58 -9.66 -3.21
CA PRO A 26 -17.30 -8.87 -2.02
C PRO A 26 -16.78 -9.71 -0.85
N ASN A 27 -15.81 -9.20 -0.09
CA ASN A 27 -15.15 -9.84 1.05
C ASN A 27 -14.39 -11.15 0.70
N SER A 28 -13.98 -11.31 -0.56
CA SER A 28 -13.26 -12.51 -1.01
C SER A 28 -11.74 -12.36 -1.03
N ASN A 29 -11.23 -11.16 -0.80
CA ASN A 29 -9.83 -10.80 -1.06
C ASN A 29 -9.38 -11.13 -2.50
N ARG A 30 -10.30 -11.05 -3.46
CA ARG A 30 -10.07 -11.39 -4.86
C ARG A 30 -10.57 -10.30 -5.79
N GLY A 31 -9.99 -10.24 -6.98
CA GLY A 31 -10.47 -9.36 -8.03
C GLY A 31 -9.73 -9.63 -9.34
N PRO A 32 -10.47 -9.65 -10.47
CA PRO A 32 -9.90 -9.95 -11.78
C PRO A 32 -8.91 -8.87 -12.21
N TYR A 33 -8.07 -9.24 -13.19
CA TYR A 33 -7.22 -8.27 -13.86
C TYR A 33 -8.06 -7.32 -14.71
N ASP A 34 -7.86 -6.01 -14.52
CA ASP A 34 -8.46 -4.97 -15.34
C ASP A 34 -7.48 -4.59 -16.47
N PRO A 35 -7.81 -4.89 -17.73
CA PRO A 35 -6.91 -4.62 -18.86
C PRO A 35 -6.76 -3.12 -19.16
N VAL A 36 -7.71 -2.29 -18.75
CA VAL A 36 -7.65 -0.83 -18.94
C VAL A 36 -6.71 -0.21 -17.93
N ARG A 37 -6.87 -0.55 -16.65
CA ARG A 37 -6.00 -0.10 -15.57
C ARG A 37 -4.68 -0.87 -15.51
N LYS A 38 -4.59 -2.02 -16.18
CA LYS A 38 -3.44 -2.93 -16.20
C LYS A 38 -3.05 -3.40 -14.80
N GLY A 39 -3.99 -4.01 -14.08
CA GLY A 39 -3.78 -4.58 -12.75
C GLY A 39 -5.06 -5.10 -12.13
N GLY A 40 -4.94 -5.84 -11.04
CA GLY A 40 -6.06 -6.40 -10.30
C GLY A 40 -5.59 -7.15 -9.05
N ILE A 41 -6.49 -7.40 -8.11
CA ILE A 41 -6.16 -7.95 -6.80
C ILE A 41 -5.43 -9.29 -6.92
N ASP A 42 -5.95 -10.22 -7.71
CA ASP A 42 -5.36 -11.54 -7.91
C ASP A 42 -3.95 -11.45 -8.55
N ASP A 43 -3.74 -10.51 -9.48
CA ASP A 43 -2.45 -10.26 -10.10
C ASP A 43 -1.44 -9.72 -9.09
N TRP A 44 -1.83 -8.72 -8.30
CA TRP A 44 -0.95 -8.13 -7.27
C TRP A 44 -0.51 -9.17 -6.24
N CYS A 45 -1.44 -10.02 -5.78
CA CYS A 45 -1.12 -11.12 -4.86
C CYS A 45 -0.05 -12.06 -5.43
N ARG A 46 -0.22 -12.52 -6.68
CA ARG A 46 0.76 -13.41 -7.33
C ARG A 46 2.13 -12.76 -7.48
N ARG A 47 2.16 -11.51 -7.90
CA ARG A 47 3.41 -10.73 -8.08
C ARG A 47 4.15 -10.49 -6.77
N ALA A 48 3.43 -10.43 -5.66
CA ALA A 48 4.01 -10.27 -4.32
C ALA A 48 4.41 -11.61 -3.67
N ASN A 49 4.32 -12.73 -4.38
CA ASN A 49 4.47 -14.08 -3.84
C ASN A 49 3.46 -14.40 -2.72
N GLY A 50 2.29 -13.77 -2.76
CA GLY A 50 1.18 -14.00 -1.84
C GLY A 50 0.18 -15.00 -2.38
N LEU A 51 -0.69 -15.45 -1.49
CA LEU A 51 -1.81 -16.31 -1.84
C LEU A 51 -3.00 -15.46 -2.29
N VAL A 52 -3.62 -15.86 -3.40
CA VAL A 52 -4.89 -15.25 -3.86
C VAL A 52 -6.00 -15.62 -2.88
N GLY A 53 -6.82 -14.62 -2.50
CA GLY A 53 -7.88 -14.81 -1.49
C GLY A 53 -7.43 -14.46 -0.06
N TYR A 54 -6.22 -13.94 0.11
CA TYR A 54 -5.70 -13.44 1.38
C TYR A 54 -5.59 -11.90 1.37
N PRO A 55 -5.39 -11.25 2.53
CA PRO A 55 -5.22 -9.81 2.61
C PRO A 55 -4.19 -9.29 1.62
N TRP A 56 -4.52 -8.26 0.87
CA TRP A 56 -3.76 -7.80 -0.28
C TRP A 56 -3.21 -6.35 -0.18
N CYS A 57 -3.26 -5.73 1.00
CA CYS A 57 -2.77 -4.37 1.21
C CYS A 57 -1.29 -4.22 0.83
N SER A 58 -0.45 -5.14 1.28
CA SER A 58 0.98 -5.17 0.98
C SER A 58 1.26 -5.49 -0.48
N ALA A 59 0.52 -6.44 -1.06
CA ALA A 59 0.62 -6.81 -2.47
C ALA A 59 0.27 -5.62 -3.38
N PHE A 60 -0.78 -4.87 -3.06
CA PHE A 60 -1.14 -3.63 -3.75
C PHE A 60 -0.01 -2.61 -3.69
N ALA A 61 0.47 -2.28 -2.49
CA ALA A 61 1.54 -1.30 -2.32
C ALA A 61 2.77 -1.67 -3.15
N CYS A 62 3.23 -2.93 -3.08
CA CYS A 62 4.37 -3.40 -3.87
C CYS A 62 4.13 -3.31 -5.38
N ALA A 63 2.94 -3.69 -5.85
CA ALA A 63 2.61 -3.64 -7.27
C ALA A 63 2.68 -2.22 -7.84
N MET A 64 2.32 -1.19 -7.05
CA MET A 64 2.43 0.20 -7.49
C MET A 64 3.88 0.62 -7.73
N PHE A 65 4.81 0.14 -6.92
CA PHE A 65 6.25 0.37 -7.12
C PHE A 65 6.80 -0.45 -8.29
N ASP A 66 6.38 -1.70 -8.45
CA ASP A 66 6.76 -2.55 -9.58
C ASP A 66 6.34 -1.90 -10.93
N ASP A 67 5.10 -1.44 -11.01
CA ASP A 67 4.51 -0.86 -12.23
C ASP A 67 5.26 0.39 -12.72
N VAL A 68 5.96 1.07 -11.83
CA VAL A 68 6.76 2.24 -12.19
C VAL A 68 8.27 1.94 -12.31
N GLY A 69 8.64 0.66 -12.32
CA GLY A 69 10.04 0.23 -12.47
C GLY A 69 10.92 0.50 -11.25
N CYS A 70 10.34 0.49 -10.05
CA CYS A 70 11.04 0.71 -8.80
C CYS A 70 10.69 -0.39 -7.77
N PRO A 71 10.91 -1.67 -8.10
CA PRO A 71 10.44 -2.77 -7.26
C PRO A 71 11.08 -2.76 -5.86
N ILE A 72 10.26 -3.10 -4.87
CA ILE A 72 10.74 -3.37 -3.52
C ILE A 72 11.34 -4.78 -3.52
N ILE A 73 12.62 -4.90 -3.17
CA ILE A 73 13.38 -6.15 -3.22
C ILE A 73 13.27 -6.89 -1.89
N GLU A 74 12.10 -7.41 -1.63
CA GLU A 74 11.79 -8.32 -0.51
C GLU A 74 10.98 -9.51 -1.04
N PRO A 75 11.43 -10.76 -0.88
CA PRO A 75 10.74 -11.91 -1.46
C PRO A 75 9.36 -12.19 -0.83
N ARG A 76 9.12 -11.73 0.40
CA ARG A 76 7.85 -11.92 1.13
C ARG A 76 6.98 -10.65 1.11
N ARG A 77 6.87 -10.04 -0.04
CA ARG A 77 6.21 -8.73 -0.24
C ARG A 77 4.70 -8.72 0.06
N ALA A 78 4.09 -9.89 0.17
CA ALA A 78 2.69 -10.01 0.58
C ALA A 78 2.45 -9.76 2.08
N SER A 79 3.52 -9.65 2.88
CA SER A 79 3.44 -9.39 4.33
C SER A 79 3.96 -8.01 4.69
N VAL A 80 3.15 -7.24 5.40
CA VAL A 80 3.51 -5.89 5.88
C VAL A 80 4.70 -5.95 6.82
N GLY A 81 4.75 -6.92 7.74
CA GLY A 81 5.84 -7.07 8.69
C GLY A 81 7.19 -7.32 8.03
N PHE A 82 7.23 -8.12 6.96
CA PHE A 82 8.46 -8.32 6.22
C PHE A 82 8.87 -7.09 5.42
N LEU A 83 7.94 -6.31 4.90
CA LEU A 83 8.24 -5.03 4.25
C LEU A 83 8.82 -4.03 5.24
N GLU A 84 8.26 -3.92 6.44
CA GLU A 84 8.79 -3.04 7.47
C GLU A 84 10.19 -3.48 7.89
N ALA A 85 10.40 -4.77 8.13
CA ALA A 85 11.72 -5.33 8.49
C ALA A 85 12.76 -5.06 7.39
N TRP A 86 12.37 -5.21 6.12
CA TRP A 86 13.22 -4.84 4.99
C TRP A 86 13.54 -3.34 5.00
N GLY A 87 12.54 -2.48 5.18
CA GLY A 87 12.73 -1.02 5.27
C GLY A 87 13.71 -0.62 6.37
N ARG A 88 13.62 -1.27 7.54
CA ARG A 88 14.61 -1.09 8.63
C ARG A 88 16.01 -1.53 8.22
N LYS A 89 16.12 -2.71 7.61
CA LYS A 89 17.40 -3.27 7.17
C LYS A 89 18.13 -2.39 6.15
N VAL A 90 17.40 -1.75 5.25
CA VAL A 90 17.99 -0.87 4.21
C VAL A 90 18.07 0.61 4.62
N GLY A 91 17.70 0.94 5.86
CA GLY A 91 17.74 2.32 6.36
C GLY A 91 16.68 3.24 5.73
N ALA A 92 15.56 2.68 5.25
CA ALA A 92 14.50 3.43 4.58
C ALA A 92 13.39 3.95 5.52
N ILE A 93 13.50 3.66 6.83
CA ILE A 93 12.52 4.17 7.80
C ILE A 93 12.78 5.65 8.08
N VAL A 94 11.73 6.45 7.98
CA VAL A 94 11.79 7.89 8.23
C VAL A 94 10.89 8.29 9.40
N PRO A 95 11.27 9.29 10.21
CA PRO A 95 10.49 9.68 11.40
C PRO A 95 9.19 10.41 11.05
N LYS A 96 9.08 10.95 9.85
CA LYS A 96 7.90 11.69 9.36
C LYS A 96 7.60 11.28 7.94
N PRO A 97 6.37 10.84 7.65
CA PRO A 97 6.02 10.41 6.32
C PRO A 97 5.90 11.60 5.37
N TRP A 98 6.35 11.40 4.14
CA TRP A 98 6.18 12.32 3.01
C TRP A 98 5.23 11.72 1.99
N LYS A 99 4.73 12.58 1.11
CA LYS A 99 3.90 12.17 -0.03
C LYS A 99 4.58 11.04 -0.82
N GLY A 100 3.85 9.92 -1.00
CA GLY A 100 4.30 8.71 -1.69
C GLY A 100 5.08 7.72 -0.82
N ASP A 101 5.38 8.04 0.44
CA ASP A 101 5.96 7.07 1.37
C ASP A 101 4.92 6.01 1.74
N LEU A 102 5.41 4.84 2.14
CA LEU A 102 4.59 3.80 2.75
C LEU A 102 4.44 4.05 4.25
N VAL A 103 3.25 3.83 4.78
CA VAL A 103 2.97 3.87 6.20
C VAL A 103 2.44 2.53 6.65
N CYS A 104 3.05 1.97 7.69
CA CYS A 104 2.60 0.74 8.34
C CYS A 104 1.77 1.09 9.56
N TYR A 105 0.64 0.43 9.72
CA TYR A 105 -0.28 0.59 10.83
C TYR A 105 -0.22 -0.61 11.75
N ARG A 106 -0.42 -0.36 13.04
CA ARG A 106 -0.64 -1.35 14.09
C ARG A 106 -1.97 -1.06 14.73
N PHE A 107 -2.89 -2.01 14.68
CA PHE A 107 -4.23 -1.84 15.22
C PHE A 107 -4.41 -2.52 16.57
N ASP A 108 -3.51 -3.41 16.92
CA ASP A 108 -3.49 -4.09 18.20
C ASP A 108 -2.24 -3.74 19.04
N SER A 109 -2.04 -4.45 20.14
CA SER A 109 -0.96 -4.20 21.09
C SER A 109 0.32 -4.96 20.78
N ASP A 110 0.38 -5.74 19.72
CA ASP A 110 1.61 -6.40 19.33
C ASP A 110 2.52 -5.47 18.50
N ASP A 111 3.78 -5.83 18.38
CA ASP A 111 4.76 -5.04 17.63
C ASP A 111 4.75 -5.34 16.12
N TRP A 112 3.82 -6.19 15.65
CA TRP A 112 3.73 -6.57 14.24
C TRP A 112 2.76 -5.66 13.48
N PRO A 113 3.13 -5.13 12.32
CA PRO A 113 2.23 -4.26 11.58
C PRO A 113 1.15 -5.06 10.83
N ASP A 114 -0.10 -4.57 10.94
CA ASP A 114 -1.29 -5.21 10.39
C ASP A 114 -1.65 -4.75 8.99
N HIS A 115 -1.32 -3.50 8.67
CA HIS A 115 -1.79 -2.85 7.46
C HIS A 115 -0.76 -1.87 6.90
N ILE A 116 -0.91 -1.55 5.60
CA ILE A 116 -0.01 -0.62 4.91
C ILE A 116 -0.78 0.24 3.90
N GLY A 117 -0.41 1.51 3.83
CA GLY A 117 -0.94 2.47 2.86
C GLY A 117 0.15 3.30 2.19
N ILE A 118 -0.20 3.99 1.12
CA ILE A 118 0.64 4.96 0.42
C ILE A 118 0.18 6.36 0.79
N VAL A 119 1.06 7.18 1.35
CA VAL A 119 0.72 8.54 1.78
C VAL A 119 0.38 9.42 0.58
N GLU A 120 -0.85 9.88 0.51
CA GLU A 120 -1.28 10.82 -0.51
C GLU A 120 -0.92 12.26 -0.16
N ARG A 121 -1.18 12.66 1.10
CA ARG A 121 -0.87 14.00 1.61
C ARG A 121 -0.84 14.03 3.13
N ARG A 122 -0.14 15.01 3.66
CA ARG A 122 -0.24 15.39 5.07
C ARG A 122 -1.17 16.58 5.22
N LEU A 123 -2.01 16.53 6.23
CA LEU A 123 -2.81 17.66 6.67
C LEU A 123 -2.17 18.20 7.96
N THR A 124 -1.73 19.44 7.93
CA THR A 124 -1.30 20.16 9.14
C THR A 124 -2.48 20.93 9.68
N VAL A 125 -2.95 20.56 10.86
CA VAL A 125 -3.95 21.37 11.56
C VAL A 125 -3.20 22.45 12.32
N PRO A 126 -3.41 23.75 12.01
CA PRO A 126 -2.57 24.85 12.54
C PRO A 126 -2.49 24.96 14.07
N TRP A 127 -3.50 24.43 14.75
CA TRP A 127 -3.66 24.57 16.21
C TRP A 127 -3.30 23.32 17.01
N THR A 128 -2.92 22.22 16.36
CA THR A 128 -2.53 20.98 17.02
C THR A 128 -1.17 20.52 16.54
N ARG A 129 -0.38 19.92 17.43
CA ARG A 129 0.88 19.23 17.06
C ARG A 129 0.61 17.89 16.34
N LEU A 130 -0.65 17.50 16.18
CA LEU A 130 -1.09 16.27 15.57
C LEU A 130 -1.21 16.49 14.07
N GLY A 131 -0.36 15.82 13.31
CA GLY A 131 -0.49 15.75 11.84
C GLY A 131 -1.40 14.59 11.45
N THR A 132 -2.38 14.86 10.59
CA THR A 132 -3.18 13.82 9.93
C THR A 132 -2.57 13.51 8.57
N ILE A 133 -2.57 12.25 8.18
CA ILE A 133 -2.21 11.83 6.83
C ILE A 133 -3.45 11.30 6.12
N VAL A 134 -3.50 11.48 4.82
CA VAL A 134 -4.46 10.82 3.92
C VAL A 134 -3.66 9.79 3.14
N THR A 135 -4.19 8.58 3.02
CA THR A 135 -3.54 7.45 2.36
C THR A 135 -4.40 6.85 1.27
N ILE A 136 -3.77 6.19 0.32
CA ILE A 136 -4.41 5.25 -0.61
C ILE A 136 -4.03 3.85 -0.16
N GLU A 137 -5.01 3.01 0.06
CA GLU A 137 -4.85 1.70 0.67
C GLU A 137 -5.55 0.63 -0.14
N GLY A 138 -4.97 -0.56 -0.17
CA GLY A 138 -5.63 -1.77 -0.62
C GLY A 138 -6.16 -2.56 0.55
N ASN A 139 -7.20 -3.37 0.35
CA ASN A 139 -7.77 -4.23 1.39
C ASN A 139 -8.18 -3.46 2.66
N THR A 140 -8.86 -2.34 2.47
CA THR A 140 -9.35 -1.51 3.57
C THR A 140 -10.86 -1.51 3.62
N SER A 141 -11.43 -1.48 4.82
CA SER A 141 -12.87 -1.35 5.04
C SER A 141 -13.21 -0.08 5.78
N TYR A 142 -14.34 0.52 5.44
CA TYR A 142 -14.82 1.69 6.14
C TYR A 142 -15.34 1.28 7.53
N GLY A 143 -14.57 1.62 8.59
CA GLY A 143 -14.99 1.42 9.98
C GLY A 143 -14.80 0.03 10.58
N SER A 144 -13.97 -0.82 10.00
CA SER A 144 -13.53 -2.07 10.62
C SER A 144 -12.10 -2.43 10.24
N ASP A 145 -11.38 -3.06 11.15
CA ASP A 145 -10.04 -3.61 10.96
C ASP A 145 -10.04 -4.87 10.09
N ALA A 146 -11.24 -5.37 9.77
CA ALA A 146 -11.41 -6.60 9.02
C ALA A 146 -11.22 -6.39 7.53
N ASN A 147 -10.48 -7.27 6.95
CA ASN A 147 -10.20 -7.53 5.56
C ASN A 147 -11.18 -6.93 4.55
N GLY A 148 -10.73 -5.98 3.77
CA GLY A 148 -11.35 -5.56 2.52
C GLY A 148 -12.63 -4.75 2.67
N GLY A 149 -12.58 -3.53 2.22
CA GLY A 149 -13.67 -2.59 2.29
C GLY A 149 -15.00 -3.08 1.74
N LYS A 150 -16.06 -2.72 2.44
CA LYS A 150 -17.43 -2.77 1.92
C LYS A 150 -17.62 -1.74 0.82
#